data_c7211ef6ba0b81f6c2d6a5bc85d91633
#
_entry.id   c7211ef6ba0b81f6c2d6a5bc85d91633
#
_cell.length_a   1.000
_cell.length_b   1.000
_cell.length_c   1.000
_cell.angle_alpha   90.00
_cell.angle_beta   90.00
_cell.angle_gamma   90.00
#
_symmetry.space_group_name_H-M   'P 1'
#
loop_
_entity.id
_entity.type
_entity.pdbx_description
1 polymer ?
#
loop_
_entity_poly.entity_id
_entity_poly.type
_entity_poly.pdbx_seq_one_letter_code
_entity_poly.pdbx_strand_id
1 'polypeptide(L)'
;MTFNKVVFDIETTMTADKIWCIVCKHNDTYYQFREDKLNRFEEFIKQTDEVIGHNIIGFDIPVINKLFGYDLFKHCKITDTLILSRLLSPVMEGGHSLKNWGTKLGQNKIDFEQFDFFSEEMLTYCRNDVDLTQKLYKFLIKRTADFGDSIELEHEVAKIIQKQHERGFKIDIVEANMLQAKFQEDMNNLQSKVRETFPPLKIETEFIPKSNNKTRGYVKGVPFIKVKYKEFNLGSRQQIAERLVLLGWKPKKKTEKGHTIVDEKVLSQIKNIPEADLIKKFLTLQKRIAQVNSWIEATREDGRVHGKVITNGTITGRMSHQSPNMAQVPAVYSPYGKECRALWVVNNKYKLVGVDASGLELRMLAHYMNDKDYIHEIVNGDIHTTNQIAAGLESRDESKTFIYAFIYGAGSKKIGSIIGGNERDGDRVKEKFLRATPSLRRLREKVDGVSKKRWIRGLDQRRIIIRHPHAALNTLLQGAGSCVMKKALTLLHKNVIRKQIKAFPVVNVHDEFQYEVEESRAEEFGKLAVQSIIDAGKQLNIRCPLDGKYKVGSNWAETH
;
A
#
# COMPACT_ATOMS: atom_id res chain seq x y z
N MET A 1 37.21 -19.10 14.26
CA MET A 1 37.22 -18.62 12.87
C MET A 1 36.00 -17.70 12.72
N THR A 2 36.14 -16.51 12.16
CA THR A 2 34.99 -15.63 11.85
C THR A 2 34.62 -15.78 10.37
N PHE A 3 33.35 -15.91 10.09
CA PHE A 3 32.82 -16.01 8.72
C PHE A 3 32.35 -14.63 8.27
N ASN A 4 33.02 -13.99 7.33
CA ASN A 4 32.69 -12.65 6.91
C ASN A 4 31.28 -12.55 6.30
N LYS A 5 30.91 -13.54 5.44
CA LYS A 5 29.60 -13.58 4.77
C LYS A 5 29.14 -15.01 4.58
N VAL A 6 27.92 -15.27 4.98
CA VAL A 6 27.30 -16.60 4.84
C VAL A 6 25.98 -16.46 4.10
N VAL A 7 25.82 -17.20 3.02
CA VAL A 7 24.52 -17.36 2.36
C VAL A 7 23.84 -18.55 3.00
N PHE A 8 22.56 -18.41 3.40
CA PHE A 8 21.82 -19.51 4.01
C PHE A 8 20.37 -19.56 3.57
N ASP A 9 19.78 -20.72 3.76
CA ASP A 9 18.38 -21.04 3.54
C ASP A 9 17.95 -22.13 4.52
N ILE A 10 16.65 -22.21 4.84
CA ILE A 10 16.09 -23.23 5.74
C ILE A 10 14.92 -23.96 5.10
N GLU A 11 14.76 -25.24 5.43
CA GLU A 11 13.54 -25.98 5.09
C GLU A 11 12.79 -26.35 6.36
N THR A 12 11.46 -26.19 6.32
CA THR A 12 10.57 -26.32 7.47
C THR A 12 9.36 -27.17 7.14
N THR A 13 8.58 -27.54 8.17
CA THR A 13 7.19 -27.96 7.98
C THR A 13 6.38 -26.84 7.34
N MET A 14 5.23 -27.18 6.73
CA MET A 14 4.30 -26.19 6.14
C MET A 14 3.81 -25.15 7.14
N THR A 15 3.74 -25.49 8.42
CA THR A 15 3.34 -24.61 9.54
C THR A 15 4.49 -23.83 10.16
N ALA A 16 5.73 -24.07 9.69
CA ALA A 16 6.96 -23.45 10.21
C ALA A 16 7.12 -23.60 11.75
N ASP A 17 6.70 -24.74 12.28
CA ASP A 17 6.84 -25.14 13.68
C ASP A 17 8.04 -26.06 13.93
N LYS A 18 8.71 -26.52 12.86
CA LYS A 18 9.91 -27.34 12.90
C LYS A 18 10.80 -27.03 11.70
N ILE A 19 12.12 -27.00 11.94
CA ILE A 19 13.14 -26.91 10.90
C ILE A 19 13.67 -28.31 10.61
N TRP A 20 13.68 -28.71 9.33
CA TRP A 20 14.23 -29.98 8.87
C TRP A 20 15.72 -29.89 8.62
N CYS A 21 16.16 -28.86 7.94
CA CYS A 21 17.56 -28.59 7.70
C CYS A 21 17.85 -27.12 7.49
N ILE A 22 19.10 -26.74 7.72
CA ILE A 22 19.66 -25.43 7.40
C ILE A 22 20.90 -25.68 6.54
N VAL A 23 20.98 -25.02 5.40
CA VAL A 23 22.19 -25.03 4.56
C VAL A 23 22.80 -23.64 4.56
N CYS A 24 24.07 -23.59 4.91
CA CYS A 24 24.90 -22.39 4.87
C CYS A 24 26.02 -22.57 3.86
N LYS A 25 26.41 -21.49 3.18
CA LYS A 25 27.56 -21.49 2.27
C LYS A 25 28.44 -20.28 2.57
N HIS A 26 29.71 -20.55 2.89
CA HIS A 26 30.76 -19.55 3.00
C HIS A 26 31.81 -19.80 1.93
N ASN A 27 32.01 -18.85 1.02
CA ASN A 27 32.76 -19.01 -0.21
C ASN A 27 32.23 -20.23 -1.02
N ASP A 28 33.03 -21.28 -1.18
CA ASP A 28 32.62 -22.50 -1.88
C ASP A 28 32.40 -23.70 -0.94
N THR A 29 32.44 -23.47 0.37
CA THR A 29 32.26 -24.50 1.39
C THR A 29 30.84 -24.48 1.93
N TYR A 30 30.20 -25.67 1.98
CA TYR A 30 28.90 -25.87 2.59
C TYR A 30 29.00 -26.35 4.03
N TYR A 31 28.10 -25.77 4.86
CA TYR A 31 27.83 -26.19 6.23
C TYR A 31 26.38 -26.59 6.30
N GLN A 32 26.10 -27.81 6.76
CA GLN A 32 24.75 -28.37 6.74
C GLN A 32 24.38 -28.80 8.16
N PHE A 33 23.22 -28.34 8.60
CA PHE A 33 22.68 -28.64 9.92
C PHE A 33 21.35 -29.36 9.71
N ARG A 34 21.33 -30.66 10.05
CA ARG A 34 20.13 -31.49 10.00
C ARG A 34 19.45 -31.45 11.36
N GLU A 35 18.24 -31.98 11.43
CA GLU A 35 17.39 -31.98 12.62
C GLU A 35 18.17 -32.37 13.91
N ASP A 36 19.01 -33.38 13.86
CA ASP A 36 19.83 -33.88 14.99
C ASP A 36 21.01 -32.97 15.39
N LYS A 37 21.35 -31.98 14.56
CA LYS A 37 22.52 -31.08 14.70
C LYS A 37 22.18 -29.60 14.63
N LEU A 38 20.93 -29.23 14.73
CA LEU A 38 20.49 -27.81 14.63
C LEU A 38 21.11 -26.94 15.75
N ASN A 39 21.43 -27.51 16.90
CA ASN A 39 22.11 -26.79 17.98
C ASN A 39 23.49 -26.25 17.58
N ARG A 40 24.18 -26.90 16.65
CA ARG A 40 25.49 -26.45 16.12
C ARG A 40 25.34 -25.23 15.19
N PHE A 41 24.15 -25.01 14.62
CA PHE A 41 23.91 -23.85 13.82
C PHE A 41 23.99 -22.55 14.64
N GLU A 42 23.50 -22.55 15.88
CA GLU A 42 23.58 -21.37 16.75
C GLU A 42 25.04 -20.98 17.03
N GLU A 43 25.93 -21.97 17.27
CA GLU A 43 27.36 -21.72 17.47
C GLU A 43 28.03 -21.20 16.18
N PHE A 44 27.64 -21.74 15.04
CA PHE A 44 28.13 -21.32 13.73
C PHE A 44 27.74 -19.89 13.40
N ILE A 45 26.44 -19.54 13.58
CA ILE A 45 25.93 -18.24 13.19
C ILE A 45 26.43 -17.09 14.08
N LYS A 46 26.77 -17.38 15.36
CA LYS A 46 27.41 -16.41 16.28
C LYS A 46 28.81 -15.98 15.81
N GLN A 47 29.44 -16.74 14.92
CA GLN A 47 30.74 -16.43 14.34
C GLN A 47 30.64 -15.76 12.97
N THR A 48 29.41 -15.35 12.56
CA THR A 48 29.15 -14.82 11.23
C THR A 48 28.89 -13.31 11.30
N ASP A 49 29.62 -12.52 10.51
CA ASP A 49 29.46 -11.05 10.45
C ASP A 49 28.22 -10.63 9.63
N GLU A 50 27.97 -11.29 8.51
CA GLU A 50 26.86 -10.98 7.60
C GLU A 50 26.19 -12.25 7.08
N VAL A 51 24.87 -12.31 7.23
CA VAL A 51 24.03 -13.36 6.63
C VAL A 51 23.28 -12.83 5.41
N ILE A 52 23.20 -13.64 4.38
CA ILE A 52 22.58 -13.34 3.10
C ILE A 52 21.56 -14.42 2.79
N GLY A 53 20.37 -14.03 2.38
CA GLY A 53 19.34 -14.98 1.93
C GLY A 53 18.27 -14.30 1.07
N HIS A 54 17.24 -15.04 0.70
CA HIS A 54 16.13 -14.53 -0.11
C HIS A 54 14.83 -14.54 0.68
N ASN A 55 14.32 -13.36 1.04
CA ASN A 55 13.16 -13.17 1.94
C ASN A 55 13.44 -13.63 3.39
N ILE A 56 14.68 -13.66 3.80
CA ILE A 56 15.06 -14.16 5.12
C ILE A 56 14.54 -13.29 6.27
N ILE A 57 14.36 -12.00 6.06
CA ILE A 57 13.76 -11.11 7.08
C ILE A 57 12.28 -11.44 7.29
N GLY A 58 11.58 -11.87 6.23
CA GLY A 58 10.16 -12.20 6.28
C GLY A 58 9.83 -13.63 6.66
N PHE A 59 10.81 -14.54 6.66
CA PHE A 59 10.53 -15.96 6.91
C PHE A 59 11.62 -16.65 7.74
N ASP A 60 12.81 -16.87 7.20
CA ASP A 60 13.84 -17.75 7.81
C ASP A 60 14.25 -17.26 9.21
N ILE A 61 14.58 -15.97 9.33
CA ILE A 61 15.03 -15.40 10.60
C ILE A 61 13.91 -15.42 11.66
N PRO A 62 12.67 -15.02 11.40
CA PRO A 62 11.54 -15.19 12.32
C PRO A 62 11.35 -16.63 12.81
N VAL A 63 11.47 -17.61 11.92
CA VAL A 63 11.34 -19.03 12.29
C VAL A 63 12.50 -19.46 13.19
N ILE A 64 13.74 -19.12 12.84
CA ILE A 64 14.93 -19.38 13.66
C ILE A 64 14.79 -18.72 15.04
N ASN A 65 14.44 -17.43 15.08
CA ASN A 65 14.26 -16.70 16.34
C ASN A 65 13.20 -17.35 17.25
N LYS A 66 12.09 -17.79 16.67
CA LYS A 66 11.00 -18.46 17.40
C LYS A 66 11.42 -19.80 17.97
N LEU A 67 12.11 -20.64 17.17
CA LEU A 67 12.41 -22.02 17.53
C LEU A 67 13.67 -22.15 18.40
N PHE A 68 14.66 -21.28 18.21
CA PHE A 68 15.89 -21.31 19.01
C PHE A 68 15.90 -20.31 20.18
N GLY A 69 14.92 -19.40 20.27
CA GLY A 69 14.91 -18.34 21.28
C GLY A 69 16.05 -17.31 21.11
N TYR A 70 16.60 -17.17 19.92
CA TYR A 70 17.77 -16.38 19.60
C TYR A 70 17.42 -15.26 18.62
N ASP A 71 17.73 -14.01 18.95
CA ASP A 71 17.40 -12.85 18.09
C ASP A 71 18.53 -12.58 17.07
N LEU A 72 18.45 -13.25 15.92
CA LEU A 72 19.43 -13.12 14.85
C LEU A 72 19.55 -11.67 14.33
N PHE A 73 18.48 -10.86 14.42
CA PHE A 73 18.51 -9.46 14.03
C PHE A 73 19.52 -8.62 14.81
N LYS A 74 19.93 -9.05 15.99
CA LYS A 74 20.88 -8.34 16.85
C LYS A 74 22.34 -8.77 16.68
N HIS A 75 22.58 -9.94 16.09
CA HIS A 75 23.90 -10.56 16.14
C HIS A 75 24.73 -10.40 14.88
N CYS A 76 24.12 -10.26 13.72
CA CYS A 76 24.83 -10.08 12.46
C CYS A 76 24.12 -9.09 11.53
N LYS A 77 24.90 -8.59 10.58
CA LYS A 77 24.33 -7.83 9.48
C LYS A 77 23.49 -8.76 8.60
N ILE A 78 22.34 -8.28 8.17
CA ILE A 78 21.41 -9.04 7.33
C ILE A 78 21.30 -8.39 5.97
N THR A 79 21.48 -9.18 4.92
CA THR A 79 21.27 -8.79 3.54
C THR A 79 20.22 -9.70 2.89
N ASP A 80 19.06 -9.13 2.62
CA ASP A 80 17.95 -9.83 1.98
C ASP A 80 17.88 -9.51 0.48
N THR A 81 18.10 -10.52 -0.35
CA THR A 81 18.12 -10.37 -1.81
C THR A 81 16.75 -10.00 -2.39
N LEU A 82 15.66 -10.30 -1.69
CA LEU A 82 14.32 -9.84 -2.10
C LEU A 82 14.21 -8.31 -2.00
N ILE A 83 14.76 -7.71 -0.95
CA ILE A 83 14.81 -6.25 -0.77
C ILE A 83 15.67 -5.61 -1.86
N LEU A 84 16.86 -6.15 -2.11
CA LEU A 84 17.75 -5.68 -3.18
C LEU A 84 17.07 -5.79 -4.56
N SER A 85 16.38 -6.89 -4.82
CA SER A 85 15.62 -7.12 -6.05
C SER A 85 14.55 -6.05 -6.28
N ARG A 86 13.78 -5.73 -5.25
CA ARG A 86 12.74 -4.69 -5.31
C ARG A 86 13.32 -3.27 -5.41
N LEU A 87 14.44 -3.00 -4.76
CA LEU A 87 15.16 -1.74 -4.92
C LEU A 87 15.66 -1.55 -6.34
N LEU A 88 16.19 -2.59 -6.97
CA LEU A 88 16.67 -2.54 -8.34
C LEU A 88 15.53 -2.32 -9.34
N SER A 89 14.41 -3.02 -9.15
CA SER A 89 13.25 -2.94 -10.05
C SER A 89 11.95 -3.22 -9.27
N PRO A 90 11.27 -2.20 -8.72
CA PRO A 90 10.04 -2.41 -7.94
C PRO A 90 8.92 -3.13 -8.69
N VAL A 91 8.96 -3.06 -10.03
CA VAL A 91 8.00 -3.74 -10.92
C VAL A 91 8.78 -4.63 -11.87
N MET A 92 8.79 -5.92 -11.59
CA MET A 92 9.49 -6.93 -12.39
C MET A 92 8.50 -7.94 -12.95
N GLU A 93 8.60 -8.21 -14.23
CA GLU A 93 7.81 -9.25 -14.89
C GLU A 93 8.10 -10.63 -14.27
N GLY A 94 7.04 -11.36 -13.92
CA GLY A 94 7.12 -12.62 -13.19
C GLY A 94 7.37 -12.48 -11.68
N GLY A 95 7.52 -11.23 -11.16
CA GLY A 95 7.74 -10.97 -9.74
C GLY A 95 9.18 -11.22 -9.28
N HIS A 96 9.38 -11.22 -7.97
CA HIS A 96 10.70 -11.23 -7.32
C HIS A 96 11.08 -12.59 -6.71
N SER A 97 10.32 -13.65 -6.97
CA SER A 97 10.60 -14.98 -6.43
C SER A 97 11.96 -15.52 -6.88
N LEU A 98 12.57 -16.36 -6.05
CA LEU A 98 13.82 -17.01 -6.38
C LEU A 98 13.69 -17.86 -7.65
N LYS A 99 12.53 -18.51 -7.86
CA LYS A 99 12.22 -19.26 -9.10
C LYS A 99 12.30 -18.36 -10.35
N ASN A 100 11.68 -17.18 -10.33
CA ASN A 100 11.73 -16.22 -11.46
C ASN A 100 13.16 -15.70 -11.69
N TRP A 101 13.90 -15.43 -10.63
CA TRP A 101 15.31 -15.04 -10.73
C TRP A 101 16.17 -16.18 -11.28
N GLY A 102 15.89 -17.42 -10.90
CA GLY A 102 16.56 -18.61 -11.44
C GLY A 102 16.48 -18.68 -12.96
N THR A 103 15.28 -18.54 -13.50
CA THR A 103 15.04 -18.46 -14.95
C THR A 103 15.85 -17.32 -15.59
N LYS A 104 15.83 -16.13 -15.00
CA LYS A 104 16.56 -14.95 -15.53
C LYS A 104 18.10 -15.09 -15.45
N LEU A 105 18.61 -15.82 -14.49
CA LEU A 105 20.05 -16.06 -14.29
C LEU A 105 20.55 -17.34 -14.96
N GLY A 106 19.68 -18.11 -15.63
CA GLY A 106 20.05 -19.36 -16.28
C GLY A 106 20.44 -20.47 -15.29
N GLN A 107 19.82 -20.51 -14.12
CA GLN A 107 19.95 -21.55 -13.09
C GLN A 107 18.58 -21.79 -12.46
N ASN A 108 17.86 -22.79 -12.96
CA ASN A 108 16.50 -23.03 -12.47
C ASN A 108 16.50 -23.53 -11.03
N LYS A 109 15.50 -23.07 -10.28
CA LYS A 109 15.16 -23.65 -8.97
C LYS A 109 14.65 -25.08 -9.21
N ILE A 110 15.07 -26.01 -8.33
CA ILE A 110 14.54 -27.38 -8.33
C ILE A 110 13.07 -27.33 -7.89
N ASP A 111 12.19 -28.10 -8.50
CA ASP A 111 10.82 -28.26 -8.03
C ASP A 111 10.80 -29.32 -6.92
N PHE A 112 10.23 -28.98 -5.76
CA PHE A 112 10.12 -29.83 -4.58
C PHE A 112 8.81 -29.52 -3.85
N GLU A 113 8.08 -30.53 -3.39
CA GLU A 113 6.74 -30.39 -2.80
C GLU A 113 6.57 -31.15 -1.46
N GLN A 114 7.55 -32.00 -1.08
CA GLN A 114 7.43 -32.85 0.10
C GLN A 114 8.11 -32.20 1.32
N PHE A 115 7.30 -31.55 2.17
CA PHE A 115 7.76 -30.84 3.37
C PHE A 115 7.33 -31.51 4.70
N ASP A 116 6.75 -32.70 4.66
CA ASP A 116 6.24 -33.36 5.88
C ASP A 116 7.33 -34.08 6.68
N PHE A 117 8.44 -34.44 6.05
CA PHE A 117 9.60 -35.10 6.69
C PHE A 117 10.89 -34.71 5.97
N PHE A 118 12.02 -34.88 6.70
CA PHE A 118 13.33 -34.65 6.11
C PHE A 118 13.67 -35.70 5.05
N SER A 119 14.25 -35.27 3.92
CA SER A 119 14.83 -36.16 2.90
C SER A 119 16.14 -35.58 2.32
N GLU A 120 16.94 -36.41 1.68
CA GLU A 120 18.18 -35.98 1.00
C GLU A 120 17.83 -35.11 -0.25
N GLU A 121 16.69 -35.33 -0.85
CA GLU A 121 16.16 -34.51 -1.93
C GLU A 121 15.83 -33.08 -1.41
N MET A 122 15.23 -32.96 -0.21
CA MET A 122 15.00 -31.67 0.45
C MET A 122 16.35 -30.96 0.72
N LEU A 123 17.35 -31.67 1.19
CA LEU A 123 18.67 -31.08 1.42
C LEU A 123 19.31 -30.60 0.10
N THR A 124 19.13 -31.36 -0.98
CA THR A 124 19.60 -30.97 -2.33
C THR A 124 18.86 -29.74 -2.85
N TYR A 125 17.54 -29.66 -2.61
CA TYR A 125 16.72 -28.52 -2.93
C TYR A 125 17.19 -27.26 -2.18
N CYS A 126 17.38 -27.34 -0.85
CA CYS A 126 17.88 -26.25 -0.02
C CYS A 126 19.28 -25.77 -0.49
N ARG A 127 20.18 -26.70 -0.86
CA ARG A 127 21.52 -26.36 -1.43
C ARG A 127 21.38 -25.57 -2.75
N ASN A 128 20.47 -26.00 -3.63
CA ASN A 128 20.21 -25.30 -4.89
C ASN A 128 19.73 -23.87 -4.64
N ASP A 129 18.85 -23.66 -3.64
CA ASP A 129 18.35 -22.33 -3.28
C ASP A 129 19.46 -21.45 -2.71
N VAL A 130 20.37 -21.98 -1.90
CA VAL A 130 21.56 -21.26 -1.42
C VAL A 130 22.48 -20.85 -2.57
N ASP A 131 22.75 -21.74 -3.55
CA ASP A 131 23.59 -21.45 -4.71
C ASP A 131 22.96 -20.38 -5.61
N LEU A 132 21.67 -20.51 -5.85
CA LEU A 132 20.93 -19.52 -6.65
C LEU A 132 20.88 -18.16 -5.92
N THR A 133 20.68 -18.16 -4.62
CA THR A 133 20.72 -16.95 -3.79
C THR A 133 22.10 -16.28 -3.80
N GLN A 134 23.19 -17.05 -3.74
CA GLN A 134 24.55 -16.51 -3.88
C GLN A 134 24.77 -15.86 -5.25
N LYS A 135 24.33 -16.51 -6.32
CA LYS A 135 24.39 -15.97 -7.68
C LYS A 135 23.57 -14.69 -7.83
N LEU A 136 22.35 -14.69 -7.28
CA LEU A 136 21.48 -13.54 -7.25
C LEU A 136 22.08 -12.37 -6.45
N TYR A 137 22.63 -12.63 -5.28
CA TYR A 137 23.32 -11.62 -4.47
C TYR A 137 24.46 -10.96 -5.24
N LYS A 138 25.36 -11.75 -5.86
CA LYS A 138 26.47 -11.23 -6.68
C LYS A 138 25.97 -10.36 -7.83
N PHE A 139 24.83 -10.72 -8.45
CA PHE A 139 24.21 -9.96 -9.51
C PHE A 139 23.62 -8.65 -9.01
N LEU A 140 22.88 -8.66 -7.89
CA LEU A 140 22.17 -7.52 -7.35
C LEU A 140 23.11 -6.49 -6.73
N ILE A 141 24.06 -6.90 -5.89
CA ILE A 141 24.95 -5.98 -5.16
C ILE A 141 25.79 -5.13 -6.13
N LYS A 142 26.22 -5.73 -7.25
CA LYS A 142 26.94 -5.00 -8.31
C LYS A 142 26.08 -3.93 -8.98
N ARG A 143 24.77 -4.16 -9.11
CA ARG A 143 23.82 -3.25 -9.79
C ARG A 143 23.21 -2.20 -8.87
N THR A 144 23.28 -2.41 -7.58
CA THR A 144 22.79 -1.48 -6.55
C THR A 144 23.94 -0.74 -5.83
N ALA A 145 25.18 -0.90 -6.29
CA ALA A 145 26.36 -0.29 -5.66
C ALA A 145 26.28 1.24 -5.51
N ASP A 146 25.56 1.92 -6.40
CA ASP A 146 25.35 3.37 -6.40
C ASP A 146 24.04 3.81 -5.72
N PHE A 147 23.34 2.92 -4.99
CA PHE A 147 22.07 3.23 -4.34
C PHE A 147 22.21 3.86 -2.94
N GLY A 148 23.46 4.12 -2.49
CA GLY A 148 23.73 4.82 -1.23
C GLY A 148 23.05 4.19 -0.03
N ASP A 149 22.46 5.03 0.82
CA ASP A 149 21.86 4.62 2.10
C ASP A 149 20.54 3.85 1.93
N SER A 150 19.99 3.75 0.73
CA SER A 150 18.69 3.10 0.52
C SER A 150 18.70 1.62 0.85
N ILE A 151 19.85 0.94 0.68
CA ILE A 151 19.99 -0.48 0.99
C ILE A 151 19.83 -0.71 2.50
N GLU A 152 20.59 0.02 3.31
CA GLU A 152 20.51 -0.09 4.78
C GLU A 152 19.13 0.33 5.28
N LEU A 153 18.62 1.47 4.78
CA LEU A 153 17.30 1.98 5.17
C LEU A 153 16.19 0.94 4.94
N GLU A 154 16.15 0.31 3.77
CA GLU A 154 15.10 -0.68 3.47
C GLU A 154 15.23 -1.95 4.32
N HIS A 155 16.44 -2.41 4.64
CA HIS A 155 16.64 -3.55 5.53
C HIS A 155 16.20 -3.25 6.97
N GLU A 156 16.57 -2.08 7.50
CA GLU A 156 16.12 -1.66 8.84
C GLU A 156 14.60 -1.50 8.93
N VAL A 157 14.00 -0.89 7.90
CA VAL A 157 12.53 -0.78 7.80
C VAL A 157 11.88 -2.16 7.73
N ALA A 158 12.45 -3.09 6.95
CA ALA A 158 11.89 -4.44 6.83
C ALA A 158 11.87 -5.20 8.17
N LYS A 159 12.92 -5.04 9.00
CA LYS A 159 12.97 -5.62 10.36
C LYS A 159 11.85 -5.05 11.26
N ILE A 160 11.60 -3.73 11.18
CA ILE A 160 10.53 -3.09 11.97
C ILE A 160 9.15 -3.55 11.50
N ILE A 161 8.96 -3.64 10.19
CA ILE A 161 7.70 -4.10 9.59
C ILE A 161 7.46 -5.58 9.85
N GLN A 162 8.51 -6.41 9.95
CA GLN A 162 8.38 -7.79 10.40
C GLN A 162 7.85 -7.87 11.84
N LYS A 163 8.35 -7.02 12.76
CA LYS A 163 7.80 -6.92 14.12
C LYS A 163 6.34 -6.44 14.14
N GLN A 164 5.96 -5.52 13.24
CA GLN A 164 4.56 -5.12 13.05
C GLN A 164 3.70 -6.31 12.61
N HIS A 165 4.19 -7.11 11.66
CA HIS A 165 3.48 -8.32 11.20
C HIS A 165 3.33 -9.34 12.32
N GLU A 166 4.39 -9.60 13.09
CA GLU A 166 4.35 -10.51 14.25
C GLU A 166 3.41 -10.00 15.35
N ARG A 167 3.36 -8.69 15.59
CA ARG A 167 2.45 -8.08 16.57
C ARG A 167 1.01 -8.18 16.13
N GLY A 168 0.71 -7.91 14.87
CA GLY A 168 -0.64 -7.76 14.35
C GLY A 168 -1.41 -6.56 14.97
N PHE A 169 -2.52 -6.17 14.37
CA PHE A 169 -3.40 -5.13 14.90
C PHE A 169 -4.65 -5.77 15.49
N LYS A 170 -4.95 -5.47 16.73
CA LYS A 170 -6.12 -6.01 17.43
C LYS A 170 -7.40 -5.45 16.84
N ILE A 171 -8.38 -6.33 16.59
CA ILE A 171 -9.71 -5.96 16.13
C ILE A 171 -10.75 -6.35 17.19
N ASP A 172 -11.75 -5.52 17.40
CA ASP A 172 -12.93 -5.88 18.18
C ASP A 172 -13.85 -6.73 17.30
N ILE A 173 -13.73 -8.04 17.44
CA ILE A 173 -14.45 -9.02 16.61
C ILE A 173 -15.97 -9.00 16.87
N VAL A 174 -16.38 -8.64 18.09
CA VAL A 174 -17.81 -8.55 18.44
C VAL A 174 -18.42 -7.35 17.73
N GLU A 175 -17.81 -6.17 17.88
CA GLU A 175 -18.23 -4.96 17.19
C GLU A 175 -18.14 -5.09 15.66
N ALA A 176 -17.14 -5.81 15.14
CA ALA A 176 -17.02 -6.07 13.71
C ALA A 176 -18.20 -6.89 13.16
N ASN A 177 -18.62 -7.94 13.85
CA ASN A 177 -19.79 -8.72 13.47
C ASN A 177 -21.09 -7.91 13.59
N MET A 178 -21.24 -7.10 14.64
CA MET A 178 -22.39 -6.20 14.83
C MET A 178 -22.47 -5.16 13.71
N LEU A 179 -21.34 -4.55 13.38
CA LEU A 179 -21.25 -3.57 12.28
C LEU A 179 -21.58 -4.20 10.92
N GLN A 180 -21.10 -5.41 10.68
CA GLN A 180 -21.43 -6.17 9.47
C GLN A 180 -22.94 -6.43 9.36
N ALA A 181 -23.58 -6.91 10.44
CA ALA A 181 -25.01 -7.15 10.47
C ALA A 181 -25.81 -5.87 10.20
N LYS A 182 -25.42 -4.76 10.82
CA LYS A 182 -26.01 -3.44 10.58
C LYS A 182 -25.87 -3.01 9.11
N PHE A 183 -24.69 -3.14 8.54
CA PHE A 183 -24.46 -2.78 7.12
C PHE A 183 -25.29 -3.66 6.18
N GLN A 184 -25.47 -4.94 6.51
CA GLN A 184 -26.31 -5.86 5.75
C GLN A 184 -27.79 -5.45 5.81
N GLU A 185 -28.28 -5.05 6.97
CA GLU A 185 -29.63 -4.53 7.15
C GLU A 185 -29.85 -3.23 6.33
N ASP A 186 -28.93 -2.26 6.47
CA ASP A 186 -28.95 -1.02 5.72
C ASP A 186 -28.92 -1.28 4.20
N MET A 187 -28.13 -2.24 3.74
CA MET A 187 -28.06 -2.64 2.34
C MET A 187 -29.36 -3.27 1.85
N ASN A 188 -30.00 -4.13 2.66
CA ASN A 188 -31.30 -4.72 2.33
C ASN A 188 -32.40 -3.66 2.24
N ASN A 189 -32.40 -2.69 3.15
CA ASN A 189 -33.34 -1.56 3.14
C ASN A 189 -33.15 -0.69 1.90
N LEU A 190 -31.91 -0.41 1.52
CA LEU A 190 -31.62 0.32 0.26
C LEU A 190 -32.04 -0.48 -0.96
N GLN A 191 -31.83 -1.80 -0.97
CA GLN A 191 -32.23 -2.67 -2.07
C GLN A 191 -33.74 -2.69 -2.27
N SER A 192 -34.53 -2.70 -1.17
CA SER A 192 -35.99 -2.60 -1.23
C SER A 192 -36.43 -1.27 -1.85
N LYS A 193 -35.87 -0.13 -1.38
CA LYS A 193 -36.15 1.19 -1.94
C LYS A 193 -35.81 1.29 -3.43
N VAL A 194 -34.68 0.70 -3.83
CA VAL A 194 -34.28 0.70 -5.25
C VAL A 194 -35.21 -0.18 -6.10
N ARG A 195 -35.71 -1.31 -5.57
CA ARG A 195 -36.69 -2.14 -6.28
C ARG A 195 -38.02 -1.42 -6.50
N GLU A 196 -38.48 -0.63 -5.53
CA GLU A 196 -39.66 0.24 -5.68
C GLU A 196 -39.45 1.29 -6.77
N THR A 197 -38.28 1.91 -6.81
CA THR A 197 -37.92 2.95 -7.79
C THR A 197 -37.67 2.40 -9.19
N PHE A 198 -37.11 1.18 -9.27
CA PHE A 198 -36.76 0.52 -10.53
C PHE A 198 -37.49 -0.82 -10.68
N PRO A 199 -38.76 -0.84 -11.08
CA PRO A 199 -39.50 -2.07 -11.31
C PRO A 199 -38.84 -2.93 -12.40
N PRO A 200 -39.14 -4.24 -12.45
CA PRO A 200 -38.60 -5.14 -13.46
C PRO A 200 -38.83 -4.61 -14.86
N LEU A 201 -37.79 -4.67 -15.71
CA LEU A 201 -37.94 -4.27 -17.13
C LEU A 201 -38.69 -5.35 -17.89
N LYS A 202 -39.77 -4.95 -18.53
CA LYS A 202 -40.47 -5.76 -19.51
C LYS A 202 -39.60 -5.83 -20.79
N ILE A 203 -39.15 -7.03 -21.12
CA ILE A 203 -38.41 -7.33 -22.37
C ILE A 203 -39.32 -8.12 -23.28
N GLU A 204 -39.66 -7.53 -24.38
CA GLU A 204 -40.42 -8.18 -25.45
C GLU A 204 -39.46 -8.69 -26.53
N THR A 205 -39.56 -9.96 -26.85
CA THR A 205 -38.75 -10.57 -27.90
C THR A 205 -39.70 -11.26 -28.90
N GLU A 206 -39.73 -10.73 -30.08
CA GLU A 206 -40.45 -11.38 -31.17
C GLU A 206 -39.66 -12.60 -31.68
N PHE A 207 -40.33 -13.74 -31.82
CA PHE A 207 -39.75 -14.89 -32.44
C PHE A 207 -40.79 -15.62 -33.31
N ILE A 208 -40.37 -16.27 -34.37
CA ILE A 208 -41.23 -17.04 -35.24
C ILE A 208 -41.10 -18.53 -34.89
N PRO A 209 -42.17 -19.16 -34.31
CA PRO A 209 -42.13 -20.55 -33.92
C PRO A 209 -41.92 -21.48 -35.13
N LYS A 210 -41.04 -22.46 -35.01
CA LYS A 210 -40.78 -23.47 -36.04
C LYS A 210 -41.76 -24.66 -35.98
N SER A 211 -42.58 -24.74 -34.94
CA SER A 211 -43.60 -25.76 -34.70
C SER A 211 -44.77 -25.21 -33.92
N ASN A 212 -45.96 -25.87 -34.03
CA ASN A 212 -47.11 -25.55 -33.22
C ASN A 212 -46.91 -26.04 -31.77
N ASN A 213 -47.30 -25.23 -30.78
CA ASN A 213 -47.29 -25.61 -29.36
C ASN A 213 -48.55 -25.05 -28.67
N LYS A 214 -49.57 -25.89 -28.50
CA LYS A 214 -50.85 -25.49 -27.92
C LYS A 214 -50.70 -24.97 -26.47
N THR A 215 -49.84 -25.58 -25.68
CA THR A 215 -49.62 -25.20 -24.28
C THR A 215 -49.01 -23.81 -24.12
N ARG A 216 -48.20 -23.38 -25.10
CA ARG A 216 -47.56 -22.07 -25.13
C ARG A 216 -48.20 -21.08 -26.07
N GLY A 217 -49.28 -21.47 -26.74
CA GLY A 217 -49.97 -20.63 -27.73
C GLY A 217 -49.19 -20.36 -29.02
N TYR A 218 -48.20 -21.20 -29.36
CA TYR A 218 -47.39 -20.99 -30.56
C TYR A 218 -48.02 -21.60 -31.81
N VAL A 219 -48.07 -20.79 -32.86
CA VAL A 219 -48.48 -21.23 -34.20
C VAL A 219 -47.25 -21.14 -35.11
N LYS A 220 -46.95 -22.23 -35.85
CA LYS A 220 -45.81 -22.31 -36.79
C LYS A 220 -45.88 -21.18 -37.80
N GLY A 221 -44.79 -20.42 -37.94
CA GLY A 221 -44.67 -19.33 -38.91
C GLY A 221 -45.38 -18.03 -38.55
N VAL A 222 -46.11 -17.97 -37.43
CA VAL A 222 -46.74 -16.74 -36.93
C VAL A 222 -45.87 -16.08 -35.86
N PRO A 223 -45.54 -14.80 -36.00
CA PRO A 223 -44.75 -14.07 -34.98
C PRO A 223 -45.43 -14.14 -33.61
N PHE A 224 -44.66 -14.45 -32.58
CA PHE A 224 -45.09 -14.51 -31.22
C PHE A 224 -44.20 -13.62 -30.33
N ILE A 225 -44.81 -12.74 -29.57
CA ILE A 225 -44.11 -11.84 -28.62
C ILE A 225 -43.93 -12.55 -27.29
N LYS A 226 -42.70 -12.93 -27.00
CA LYS A 226 -42.32 -13.49 -25.71
C LYS A 226 -41.99 -12.35 -24.75
N VAL A 227 -42.74 -12.25 -23.68
CA VAL A 227 -42.52 -11.26 -22.60
C VAL A 227 -41.70 -11.89 -21.48
N LYS A 228 -40.59 -11.23 -21.11
CA LYS A 228 -39.78 -11.56 -19.94
C LYS A 228 -39.67 -10.30 -19.06
N TYR A 229 -39.72 -10.50 -17.77
CA TYR A 229 -39.41 -9.44 -16.80
C TYR A 229 -37.98 -9.64 -16.29
N LYS A 230 -37.14 -8.61 -16.46
CA LYS A 230 -35.75 -8.61 -15.99
C LYS A 230 -35.67 -7.79 -14.70
N GLU A 231 -35.47 -8.47 -13.60
CA GLU A 231 -35.20 -7.85 -12.32
C GLU A 231 -33.94 -6.98 -12.33
N PHE A 232 -33.96 -5.89 -11.56
CA PHE A 232 -32.78 -5.03 -11.44
C PHE A 232 -31.79 -5.60 -10.43
N ASN A 233 -30.62 -6.03 -10.91
CA ASN A 233 -29.52 -6.47 -10.07
C ASN A 233 -28.56 -5.31 -9.83
N LEU A 234 -28.58 -4.74 -8.62
CA LEU A 234 -27.69 -3.68 -8.14
C LEU A 234 -26.21 -4.09 -8.06
N GLY A 235 -25.90 -5.38 -8.03
CA GLY A 235 -24.51 -5.88 -8.14
C GLY A 235 -23.95 -5.78 -9.56
N SER A 236 -24.82 -5.64 -10.58
CA SER A 236 -24.42 -5.59 -11.99
C SER A 236 -24.18 -4.14 -12.47
N ARG A 237 -22.92 -3.79 -12.64
CA ARG A 237 -22.52 -2.47 -13.19
C ARG A 237 -23.16 -2.18 -14.54
N GLN A 238 -23.33 -3.21 -15.37
CA GLN A 238 -23.96 -3.09 -16.67
C GLN A 238 -25.45 -2.72 -16.51
N GLN A 239 -26.20 -3.43 -15.65
CA GLN A 239 -27.61 -3.13 -15.43
C GLN A 239 -27.81 -1.75 -14.79
N ILE A 240 -26.91 -1.33 -13.88
CA ILE A 240 -26.92 0.04 -13.33
C ILE A 240 -26.78 1.05 -14.47
N ALA A 241 -25.82 0.85 -15.38
CA ALA A 241 -25.64 1.75 -16.53
C ALA A 241 -26.89 1.79 -17.41
N GLU A 242 -27.47 0.62 -17.75
CA GLU A 242 -28.70 0.51 -18.55
C GLU A 242 -29.86 1.30 -17.92
N ARG A 243 -30.08 1.15 -16.60
CA ARG A 243 -31.15 1.85 -15.88
C ARG A 243 -30.95 3.35 -15.82
N LEU A 244 -29.71 3.81 -15.54
CA LEU A 244 -29.42 5.25 -15.50
C LEU A 244 -29.51 5.89 -16.88
N VAL A 245 -29.16 5.17 -17.96
CA VAL A 245 -29.35 5.65 -19.34
C VAL A 245 -30.82 5.83 -19.68
N LEU A 246 -31.70 4.92 -19.23
CA LEU A 246 -33.15 5.07 -19.40
C LEU A 246 -33.70 6.32 -18.67
N LEU A 247 -33.04 6.75 -17.59
CA LEU A 247 -33.35 8.01 -16.87
C LEU A 247 -32.65 9.26 -17.48
N GLY A 248 -32.01 9.11 -18.65
CA GLY A 248 -31.38 10.23 -19.36
C GLY A 248 -29.89 10.43 -19.05
N TRP A 249 -29.24 9.50 -18.32
CA TRP A 249 -27.80 9.59 -18.12
C TRP A 249 -27.03 9.32 -19.41
N LYS A 250 -26.05 10.18 -19.71
CA LYS A 250 -25.14 10.02 -20.85
C LYS A 250 -23.75 9.62 -20.35
N PRO A 251 -23.35 8.33 -20.43
CA PRO A 251 -22.07 7.88 -19.95
C PRO A 251 -20.91 8.45 -20.77
N LYS A 252 -19.93 9.06 -20.07
CA LYS A 252 -18.75 9.68 -20.70
C LYS A 252 -17.51 8.79 -20.72
N LYS A 253 -17.49 7.70 -19.95
CA LYS A 253 -16.32 6.84 -19.78
C LYS A 253 -16.64 5.37 -20.00
N LYS A 254 -15.76 4.69 -20.72
CA LYS A 254 -15.82 3.25 -20.96
C LYS A 254 -14.51 2.60 -20.56
N THR A 255 -14.53 1.32 -20.21
CA THR A 255 -13.34 0.47 -20.04
C THR A 255 -12.70 0.19 -21.39
N GLU A 256 -11.46 -0.33 -21.39
CA GLU A 256 -10.78 -0.77 -22.61
C GLU A 256 -11.59 -1.83 -23.43
N LYS A 257 -12.43 -2.61 -22.71
CA LYS A 257 -13.35 -3.58 -23.31
C LYS A 257 -14.71 -2.98 -23.76
N GLY A 258 -14.85 -1.65 -23.73
CA GLY A 258 -16.05 -0.95 -24.20
C GLY A 258 -17.21 -0.87 -23.19
N HIS A 259 -17.10 -1.46 -21.98
CA HIS A 259 -18.15 -1.39 -20.95
C HIS A 259 -18.21 -0.01 -20.30
N THR A 260 -19.42 0.49 -20.03
CA THR A 260 -19.62 1.75 -19.30
C THR A 260 -19.06 1.64 -17.88
N ILE A 261 -18.24 2.63 -17.48
CA ILE A 261 -17.71 2.70 -16.11
C ILE A 261 -18.80 3.25 -15.19
N VAL A 262 -19.12 2.47 -14.15
CA VAL A 262 -20.04 2.86 -13.07
C VAL A 262 -19.33 2.62 -11.74
N ASP A 263 -18.83 3.70 -11.13
CA ASP A 263 -18.20 3.70 -9.82
C ASP A 263 -18.76 4.86 -8.96
N GLU A 264 -18.39 4.88 -7.68
CA GLU A 264 -18.83 5.93 -6.74
C GLU A 264 -18.52 7.35 -7.25
N LYS A 265 -17.38 7.52 -7.94
CA LYS A 265 -16.95 8.81 -8.48
C LYS A 265 -17.82 9.25 -9.66
N VAL A 266 -18.17 8.33 -10.55
CA VAL A 266 -19.05 8.59 -11.69
C VAL A 266 -20.47 8.89 -11.19
N LEU A 267 -21.00 8.09 -10.26
CA LEU A 267 -22.31 8.28 -9.67
C LEU A 267 -22.43 9.63 -8.93
N SER A 268 -21.39 10.06 -8.22
CA SER A 268 -21.37 11.37 -7.54
C SER A 268 -21.45 12.58 -8.48
N GLN A 269 -21.14 12.39 -9.76
CA GLN A 269 -21.23 13.43 -10.79
C GLN A 269 -22.61 13.54 -11.43
N ILE A 270 -23.50 12.58 -11.18
CA ILE A 270 -24.86 12.57 -11.72
C ILE A 270 -25.77 13.34 -10.74
N LYS A 271 -26.01 14.62 -11.02
CA LYS A 271 -26.78 15.51 -10.13
C LYS A 271 -28.27 15.55 -10.47
N ASN A 272 -28.62 15.25 -11.71
CA ASN A 272 -29.99 15.34 -12.25
C ASN A 272 -30.80 14.04 -12.11
N ILE A 273 -30.24 12.98 -11.50
CA ILE A 273 -30.88 11.68 -11.29
C ILE A 273 -30.70 11.32 -9.82
N PRO A 274 -31.71 11.60 -8.95
CA PRO A 274 -31.60 11.30 -7.50
C PRO A 274 -31.32 9.83 -7.19
N GLU A 275 -31.81 8.93 -8.02
CA GLU A 275 -31.63 7.48 -7.90
C GLU A 275 -30.14 7.06 -7.97
N ALA A 276 -29.31 7.86 -8.62
CA ALA A 276 -27.86 7.61 -8.67
C ALA A 276 -27.21 7.65 -7.27
N ASP A 277 -27.73 8.48 -6.36
CA ASP A 277 -27.23 8.55 -4.98
C ASP A 277 -27.62 7.30 -4.16
N LEU A 278 -28.82 6.75 -4.36
CA LEU A 278 -29.22 5.47 -3.75
C LEU A 278 -28.33 4.34 -4.20
N ILE A 279 -28.06 4.25 -5.50
CA ILE A 279 -27.16 3.25 -6.08
C ILE A 279 -25.74 3.43 -5.53
N LYS A 280 -25.25 4.66 -5.43
CA LYS A 280 -23.93 4.97 -4.85
C LYS A 280 -23.84 4.48 -3.40
N LYS A 281 -24.84 4.77 -2.55
CA LYS A 281 -24.90 4.32 -1.16
C LYS A 281 -24.88 2.79 -1.06
N PHE A 282 -25.66 2.11 -1.90
CA PHE A 282 -25.65 0.63 -1.97
C PHE A 282 -24.27 0.08 -2.31
N LEU A 283 -23.60 0.61 -3.34
CA LEU A 283 -22.28 0.16 -3.74
C LEU A 283 -21.21 0.45 -2.68
N THR A 284 -21.34 1.55 -1.97
CA THR A 284 -20.44 1.87 -0.84
C THR A 284 -20.62 0.87 0.30
N LEU A 285 -21.88 0.55 0.69
CA LEU A 285 -22.16 -0.47 1.71
C LEU A 285 -21.65 -1.84 1.30
N GLN A 286 -21.91 -2.27 0.06
CA GLN A 286 -21.40 -3.54 -0.47
C GLN A 286 -19.87 -3.64 -0.32
N LYS A 287 -19.15 -2.56 -0.63
CA LYS A 287 -17.70 -2.49 -0.44
C LYS A 287 -17.31 -2.58 1.04
N ARG A 288 -18.02 -1.89 1.92
CA ARG A 288 -17.74 -1.90 3.38
C ARG A 288 -17.98 -3.27 3.99
N ILE A 289 -19.08 -3.93 3.63
CA ILE A 289 -19.36 -5.31 4.05
C ILE A 289 -18.21 -6.24 3.64
N ALA A 290 -17.78 -6.19 2.38
CA ALA A 290 -16.68 -7.01 1.91
C ALA A 290 -15.35 -6.72 2.65
N GLN A 291 -15.09 -5.45 2.99
CA GLN A 291 -13.92 -5.08 3.79
C GLN A 291 -14.00 -5.64 5.21
N VAL A 292 -15.11 -5.43 5.92
CA VAL A 292 -15.30 -5.94 7.29
C VAL A 292 -15.20 -7.47 7.31
N ASN A 293 -15.83 -8.17 6.35
CA ASN A 293 -15.69 -9.62 6.20
C ASN A 293 -14.23 -10.05 6.07
N SER A 294 -13.47 -9.38 5.19
CA SER A 294 -12.06 -9.72 4.99
C SER A 294 -11.21 -9.53 6.25
N TRP A 295 -11.59 -8.61 7.13
CA TRP A 295 -10.90 -8.40 8.41
C TRP A 295 -11.28 -9.47 9.43
N ILE A 296 -12.57 -9.84 9.50
CA ILE A 296 -13.05 -10.93 10.35
C ILE A 296 -12.36 -12.25 9.98
N GLU A 297 -12.35 -12.59 8.69
CA GLU A 297 -11.70 -13.80 8.17
C GLU A 297 -10.18 -13.84 8.38
N ALA A 298 -9.53 -12.66 8.37
CA ALA A 298 -8.09 -12.53 8.58
C ALA A 298 -7.69 -12.51 10.06
N THR A 299 -8.67 -12.48 10.99
CA THR A 299 -8.39 -12.45 12.43
C THR A 299 -7.90 -13.82 12.88
N ARG A 300 -6.74 -13.85 13.56
CA ARG A 300 -6.18 -15.08 14.14
C ARG A 300 -6.72 -15.31 15.56
N GLU A 301 -6.35 -16.45 16.16
CA GLU A 301 -6.75 -16.87 17.52
C GLU A 301 -6.38 -15.85 18.61
N ASP A 302 -5.34 -15.06 18.40
CA ASP A 302 -4.92 -13.98 19.31
C ASP A 302 -5.80 -12.71 19.22
N GLY A 303 -6.85 -12.72 18.40
CA GLY A 303 -7.75 -11.60 18.17
C GLY A 303 -7.14 -10.47 17.36
N ARG A 304 -6.08 -10.76 16.58
CA ARG A 304 -5.35 -9.77 15.79
C ARG A 304 -5.31 -10.12 14.31
N VAL A 305 -5.21 -9.11 13.50
CA VAL A 305 -5.02 -9.21 12.05
C VAL A 305 -3.55 -8.95 11.72
N HIS A 306 -2.88 -9.94 11.14
CA HIS A 306 -1.47 -9.91 10.77
C HIS A 306 -1.30 -9.58 9.28
N GLY A 307 -1.63 -8.35 8.89
CA GLY A 307 -1.52 -7.91 7.51
C GLY A 307 -0.08 -7.89 7.01
N LYS A 308 0.14 -8.35 5.78
CA LYS A 308 1.46 -8.31 5.14
C LYS A 308 1.74 -6.92 4.55
N VAL A 309 2.95 -6.43 4.75
CA VAL A 309 3.43 -5.17 4.18
C VAL A 309 4.69 -5.43 3.36
N ILE A 310 4.69 -4.99 2.12
CA ILE A 310 5.87 -4.96 1.27
C ILE A 310 6.48 -3.57 1.40
N THR A 311 7.62 -3.46 2.02
CA THR A 311 8.22 -2.18 2.42
C THR A 311 8.56 -1.26 1.25
N ASN A 312 8.97 -1.84 0.13
CA ASN A 312 9.29 -1.14 -1.13
C ASN A 312 8.46 -1.69 -2.30
N GLY A 313 7.14 -1.84 -2.08
CA GLY A 313 6.20 -2.48 -3.02
C GLY A 313 5.71 -1.58 -4.16
N THR A 314 6.10 -0.31 -4.19
CA THR A 314 5.70 0.64 -5.25
C THR A 314 6.91 1.28 -5.91
N ILE A 315 6.74 1.85 -7.11
CA ILE A 315 7.82 2.55 -7.83
C ILE A 315 8.39 3.75 -7.06
N THR A 316 7.60 4.37 -6.20
CA THR A 316 8.01 5.49 -5.35
C THR A 316 8.65 5.05 -4.03
N GLY A 317 8.80 3.74 -3.81
CA GLY A 317 9.28 3.18 -2.55
C GLY A 317 8.27 3.23 -1.40
N ARG A 318 7.02 3.68 -1.64
CA ARG A 318 5.95 3.56 -0.64
C ARG A 318 5.66 2.09 -0.34
N MET A 319 5.25 1.82 0.89
CA MET A 319 4.80 0.49 1.31
C MET A 319 3.51 0.11 0.60
N SER A 320 3.32 -1.16 0.30
CA SER A 320 2.06 -1.72 -0.15
C SER A 320 1.57 -2.79 0.81
N HIS A 321 0.25 -2.88 0.99
CA HIS A 321 -0.39 -3.75 1.96
C HIS A 321 -1.19 -4.84 1.27
N GLN A 322 -1.20 -6.03 1.86
CA GLN A 322 -1.98 -7.18 1.38
C GLN A 322 -2.35 -8.12 2.53
N SER A 323 -3.40 -8.89 2.32
CA SER A 323 -3.82 -10.00 3.19
C SER A 323 -4.06 -9.63 4.68
N PRO A 324 -4.94 -8.66 4.99
CA PRO A 324 -5.70 -7.76 4.16
C PRO A 324 -4.96 -6.45 3.83
N ASN A 325 -5.50 -5.66 2.89
CA ASN A 325 -4.93 -4.36 2.56
C ASN A 325 -5.36 -3.29 3.57
N MET A 326 -4.57 -3.11 4.64
CA MET A 326 -4.83 -2.15 5.71
C MET A 326 -4.82 -0.68 5.24
N ALA A 327 -4.11 -0.36 4.15
CA ALA A 327 -4.11 0.99 3.58
C ALA A 327 -5.46 1.37 2.92
N GLN A 328 -6.37 0.41 2.76
CA GLN A 328 -7.73 0.67 2.24
C GLN A 328 -8.80 0.79 3.33
N VAL A 329 -8.44 0.71 4.62
CA VAL A 329 -9.36 1.07 5.70
C VAL A 329 -9.80 2.51 5.50
N PRO A 330 -11.12 2.79 5.40
CA PRO A 330 -11.59 4.11 4.99
C PRO A 330 -11.21 5.19 6.01
N ALA A 331 -10.90 6.40 5.52
CA ALA A 331 -10.62 7.53 6.40
C ALA A 331 -11.89 7.94 7.19
N VAL A 332 -11.72 8.51 8.38
CA VAL A 332 -12.83 8.87 9.28
C VAL A 332 -13.90 9.77 8.65
N TYR A 333 -13.52 10.63 7.71
CA TYR A 333 -14.43 11.51 6.97
C TYR A 333 -15.13 10.83 5.77
N SER A 334 -14.73 9.62 5.43
CA SER A 334 -15.39 8.83 4.39
C SER A 334 -16.67 8.18 4.91
N PRO A 335 -17.66 7.88 4.06
CA PRO A 335 -18.86 7.15 4.50
C PRO A 335 -18.49 5.85 5.22
N TYR A 336 -19.00 5.69 6.44
CA TYR A 336 -18.74 4.57 7.36
C TYR A 336 -17.26 4.43 7.79
N GLY A 337 -16.45 5.46 7.59
CA GLY A 337 -15.02 5.40 7.89
C GLY A 337 -14.73 5.40 9.39
N LYS A 338 -15.48 6.21 10.15
CA LYS A 338 -15.35 6.27 11.60
C LYS A 338 -15.65 4.92 12.25
N GLU A 339 -16.76 4.29 11.86
CA GLU A 339 -17.18 2.98 12.35
C GLU A 339 -16.15 1.89 11.99
N CYS A 340 -15.68 1.87 10.76
CA CYS A 340 -14.65 0.93 10.32
C CYS A 340 -13.33 1.10 11.06
N ARG A 341 -12.89 2.33 11.35
CA ARG A 341 -11.65 2.58 12.11
C ARG A 341 -11.81 2.30 13.59
N ALA A 342 -13.00 2.50 14.17
CA ALA A 342 -13.27 2.21 15.57
C ALA A 342 -13.13 0.72 15.93
N LEU A 343 -13.22 -0.19 14.94
CA LEU A 343 -13.00 -1.63 15.13
C LEU A 343 -11.55 -1.97 15.52
N TRP A 344 -10.56 -1.11 15.18
CA TRP A 344 -9.15 -1.36 15.44
C TRP A 344 -8.76 -0.77 16.78
N VAL A 345 -8.54 -1.65 17.76
CA VAL A 345 -8.41 -1.33 19.18
C VAL A 345 -7.05 -1.77 19.74
N VAL A 346 -6.80 -1.49 20.99
CA VAL A 346 -5.60 -1.91 21.73
C VAL A 346 -5.96 -2.78 22.94
N ASN A 347 -4.95 -3.44 23.52
CA ASN A 347 -5.13 -4.18 24.75
C ASN A 347 -5.33 -3.25 25.97
N ASN A 348 -5.91 -3.78 27.04
CA ASN A 348 -5.98 -3.08 28.31
C ASN A 348 -4.58 -2.63 28.78
N LYS A 349 -4.49 -1.47 29.42
CA LYS A 349 -3.23 -0.80 29.84
C LYS A 349 -2.37 -0.23 28.69
N TYR A 350 -2.89 -0.27 27.45
CA TYR A 350 -2.27 0.35 26.28
C TYR A 350 -3.17 1.44 25.71
N LYS A 351 -2.57 2.38 25.02
CA LYS A 351 -3.24 3.36 24.15
C LYS A 351 -2.74 3.20 22.73
N LEU A 352 -3.59 3.53 21.79
CA LEU A 352 -3.17 3.71 20.41
C LEU A 352 -2.63 5.12 20.27
N VAL A 353 -1.46 5.25 19.68
CA VAL A 353 -0.85 6.55 19.37
C VAL A 353 -0.67 6.64 17.86
N GLY A 354 -1.47 7.51 17.24
CA GLY A 354 -1.39 7.84 15.82
C GLY A 354 -0.52 9.06 15.60
N VAL A 355 0.38 8.98 14.62
CA VAL A 355 1.33 10.05 14.31
C VAL A 355 1.29 10.31 12.81
N ASP A 356 1.10 11.55 12.39
CA ASP A 356 0.98 11.98 11.01
C ASP A 356 1.97 13.10 10.69
N ALA A 357 2.61 13.02 9.52
CA ALA A 357 3.54 14.05 9.07
C ALA A 357 2.79 15.23 8.44
N SER A 358 2.97 16.42 9.00
CA SER A 358 2.24 17.63 8.58
C SER A 358 2.66 18.11 7.19
N GLY A 359 1.75 18.04 6.20
CA GLY A 359 1.94 18.63 4.87
C GLY A 359 3.16 18.08 4.12
N LEU A 360 3.47 16.81 4.27
CA LEU A 360 4.73 16.18 3.79
C LEU A 360 4.99 16.45 2.30
N GLU A 361 3.99 16.29 1.43
CA GLU A 361 4.17 16.47 -0.02
C GLU A 361 4.52 17.92 -0.40
N LEU A 362 3.90 18.92 0.24
CA LEU A 362 4.22 20.33 0.02
C LEU A 362 5.61 20.69 0.58
N ARG A 363 6.01 20.11 1.70
CA ARG A 363 7.37 20.30 2.26
C ARG A 363 8.43 19.67 1.36
N MET A 364 8.15 18.52 0.74
CA MET A 364 9.03 17.94 -0.28
C MET A 364 9.10 18.80 -1.54
N LEU A 365 7.98 19.35 -1.98
CA LEU A 365 7.96 20.30 -3.10
C LEU A 365 8.85 21.50 -2.79
N ALA A 366 8.69 22.14 -1.64
CA ALA A 366 9.49 23.29 -1.20
C ALA A 366 11.00 22.96 -1.09
N HIS A 367 11.32 21.75 -0.59
CA HIS A 367 12.69 21.26 -0.57
C HIS A 367 13.35 21.29 -1.95
N TYR A 368 12.66 20.74 -2.97
CA TYR A 368 13.18 20.66 -4.33
C TYR A 368 13.12 22.00 -5.08
N MET A 369 12.14 22.86 -4.78
CA MET A 369 12.08 24.23 -5.31
C MET A 369 13.25 25.07 -4.81
N ASN A 370 13.72 24.81 -3.58
CA ASN A 370 14.78 25.59 -2.92
C ASN A 370 14.45 27.10 -2.88
N ASP A 371 13.21 27.44 -2.52
CA ASP A 371 12.65 28.78 -2.47
C ASP A 371 12.37 29.14 -1.00
N LYS A 372 13.11 30.13 -0.49
CA LYS A 372 13.03 30.52 0.93
C LYS A 372 11.66 31.10 1.30
N ASP A 373 11.07 31.88 0.40
CA ASP A 373 9.79 32.52 0.65
C ASP A 373 8.66 31.48 0.65
N TYR A 374 8.70 30.54 -0.28
CA TYR A 374 7.77 29.43 -0.31
C TYR A 374 7.89 28.52 0.93
N ILE A 375 9.12 28.26 1.39
CA ILE A 375 9.39 27.53 2.65
C ILE A 375 8.82 28.31 3.84
N HIS A 376 9.04 29.62 3.91
CA HIS A 376 8.50 30.47 4.97
C HIS A 376 6.98 30.39 5.06
N GLU A 377 6.28 30.46 3.93
CA GLU A 377 4.82 30.34 3.86
C GLU A 377 4.30 28.98 4.33
N ILE A 378 5.04 27.89 4.07
CA ILE A 378 4.67 26.56 4.56
C ILE A 378 4.82 26.45 6.09
N VAL A 379 5.85 27.08 6.64
CA VAL A 379 6.20 26.94 8.06
C VAL A 379 5.43 27.93 8.93
N ASN A 380 5.30 29.17 8.51
CA ASN A 380 4.83 30.29 9.33
C ASN A 380 3.55 30.97 8.79
N GLY A 381 3.20 30.73 7.54
CA GLY A 381 2.06 31.35 6.86
C GLY A 381 0.93 30.37 6.52
N ASP A 382 0.16 30.71 5.49
CA ASP A 382 -0.84 29.81 4.89
C ASP A 382 -0.55 29.57 3.42
N ILE A 383 0.18 28.51 3.15
CA ILE A 383 0.59 28.13 1.79
C ILE A 383 -0.58 27.95 0.82
N HIS A 384 -1.77 27.59 1.32
CA HIS A 384 -2.94 27.43 0.45
C HIS A 384 -3.49 28.80 0.00
N THR A 385 -3.46 29.79 0.87
CA THR A 385 -3.80 31.18 0.50
C THR A 385 -2.74 31.78 -0.43
N THR A 386 -1.45 31.53 -0.16
CA THR A 386 -0.35 31.94 -1.08
C THR A 386 -0.52 31.33 -2.47
N ASN A 387 -0.80 30.05 -2.56
CA ASN A 387 -1.05 29.36 -3.83
C ASN A 387 -2.36 29.84 -4.50
N GLN A 388 -3.39 30.20 -3.72
CA GLN A 388 -4.64 30.79 -4.23
C GLN A 388 -4.35 32.08 -4.99
N ILE A 389 -3.62 32.99 -4.38
CA ILE A 389 -3.24 34.28 -4.97
C ILE A 389 -2.37 34.06 -6.23
N ALA A 390 -1.37 33.20 -6.12
CA ALA A 390 -0.44 32.88 -7.20
C ALA A 390 -1.16 32.30 -8.43
N ALA A 391 -2.12 31.42 -8.23
CA ALA A 391 -2.92 30.82 -9.30
C ALA A 391 -4.10 31.69 -9.75
N GLY A 392 -4.53 32.67 -8.92
CA GLY A 392 -5.70 33.50 -9.14
C GLY A 392 -7.01 32.73 -9.04
N LEU A 393 -7.12 31.91 -7.98
CA LEU A 393 -8.28 31.10 -7.66
C LEU A 393 -9.24 31.87 -6.74
N GLU A 394 -10.52 31.51 -6.77
CA GLU A 394 -11.56 32.21 -6.00
C GLU A 394 -11.53 31.85 -4.52
N SER A 395 -11.18 30.61 -4.18
CA SER A 395 -11.18 30.14 -2.80
C SER A 395 -9.92 29.37 -2.41
N ARG A 396 -9.65 29.35 -1.09
CA ARG A 396 -8.59 28.57 -0.47
C ARG A 396 -8.78 27.06 -0.68
N ASP A 397 -10.02 26.58 -0.68
CA ASP A 397 -10.35 25.17 -0.88
C ASP A 397 -10.10 24.72 -2.33
N GLU A 398 -10.42 25.59 -3.30
CA GLU A 398 -10.03 25.37 -4.70
C GLU A 398 -8.51 25.29 -4.84
N SER A 399 -7.79 26.21 -4.17
CA SER A 399 -6.33 26.20 -4.17
C SER A 399 -5.75 24.90 -3.60
N LYS A 400 -6.29 24.42 -2.48
CA LYS A 400 -5.91 23.14 -1.91
C LYS A 400 -6.11 21.99 -2.90
N THR A 401 -7.26 21.94 -3.55
CA THR A 401 -7.56 20.91 -4.55
C THR A 401 -6.68 21.06 -5.79
N PHE A 402 -6.47 22.30 -6.25
CA PHE A 402 -5.62 22.62 -7.39
C PHE A 402 -4.17 22.19 -7.18
N ILE A 403 -3.53 22.57 -6.06
CA ILE A 403 -2.11 22.30 -5.86
C ILE A 403 -1.82 20.79 -5.82
N TYR A 404 -2.66 20.01 -5.16
CA TYR A 404 -2.50 18.55 -5.17
C TYR A 404 -2.75 17.97 -6.57
N ALA A 405 -3.80 18.40 -7.28
CA ALA A 405 -4.02 17.96 -8.66
C ALA A 405 -2.85 18.32 -9.57
N PHE A 406 -2.28 19.51 -9.42
CA PHE A 406 -1.13 19.99 -10.17
C PHE A 406 0.12 19.13 -9.89
N ILE A 407 0.43 18.88 -8.61
CA ILE A 407 1.55 18.01 -8.19
C ILE A 407 1.38 16.60 -8.75
N TYR A 408 0.16 16.07 -8.75
CA TYR A 408 -0.16 14.74 -9.31
C TYR A 408 -0.18 14.69 -10.84
N GLY A 409 0.20 15.78 -11.51
CA GLY A 409 0.32 15.82 -12.96
C GLY A 409 -1.01 15.91 -13.70
N ALA A 410 -2.03 16.49 -13.07
CA ALA A 410 -3.32 16.68 -13.72
C ALA A 410 -3.19 17.53 -14.98
N GLY A 411 -3.77 17.05 -16.08
CA GLY A 411 -3.91 17.81 -17.33
C GLY A 411 -4.85 19.00 -17.18
N SER A 412 -4.75 19.95 -18.10
CA SER A 412 -5.50 21.20 -18.08
C SER A 412 -7.01 21.02 -18.03
N LYS A 413 -7.55 20.02 -18.72
CA LYS A 413 -8.97 19.64 -18.64
C LYS A 413 -9.41 19.27 -17.21
N LYS A 414 -8.57 18.55 -16.45
CA LYS A 414 -8.87 18.19 -15.06
C LYS A 414 -8.81 19.41 -14.15
N ILE A 415 -7.80 20.28 -14.33
CA ILE A 415 -7.67 21.52 -13.57
C ILE A 415 -8.83 22.46 -13.87
N GLY A 416 -9.20 22.65 -15.16
CA GLY A 416 -10.38 23.42 -15.54
C GLY A 416 -11.64 22.92 -14.84
N SER A 417 -11.83 21.60 -14.76
CA SER A 417 -13.01 21.05 -14.05
C SER A 417 -13.01 21.27 -12.53
N ILE A 418 -11.86 21.51 -11.90
CA ILE A 418 -11.76 21.83 -10.46
C ILE A 418 -12.29 23.24 -10.19
N ILE A 419 -12.02 24.17 -11.09
CA ILE A 419 -12.44 25.57 -10.99
C ILE A 419 -13.77 25.85 -11.71
N GLY A 420 -14.58 24.81 -12.00
CA GLY A 420 -15.86 24.97 -12.70
C GLY A 420 -15.76 25.42 -14.16
N GLY A 421 -14.55 25.49 -14.73
CA GLY A 421 -14.27 25.96 -16.09
C GLY A 421 -13.91 24.81 -17.07
N ASN A 422 -13.41 25.21 -18.23
CA ASN A 422 -13.01 24.33 -19.31
C ASN A 422 -11.48 24.11 -19.36
N GLU A 423 -10.97 23.44 -20.40
CA GLU A 423 -9.55 23.13 -20.55
C GLU A 423 -8.68 24.38 -20.72
N ARG A 424 -9.17 25.41 -21.43
CA ARG A 424 -8.45 26.69 -21.62
C ARG A 424 -8.32 27.43 -20.28
N ASP A 425 -9.35 27.39 -19.44
CA ASP A 425 -9.30 27.97 -18.09
C ASP A 425 -8.27 27.25 -17.23
N GLY A 426 -8.20 25.91 -17.33
CA GLY A 426 -7.18 25.11 -16.65
C GLY A 426 -5.76 25.45 -17.11
N ASP A 427 -5.53 25.67 -18.40
CA ASP A 427 -4.24 26.13 -18.94
C ASP A 427 -3.86 27.51 -18.40
N ARG A 428 -4.82 28.44 -18.40
CA ARG A 428 -4.60 29.80 -17.89
C ARG A 428 -4.19 29.80 -16.42
N VAL A 429 -4.87 29.03 -15.57
CA VAL A 429 -4.53 28.91 -14.14
C VAL A 429 -3.14 28.30 -13.95
N LYS A 430 -2.81 27.23 -14.68
CA LYS A 430 -1.47 26.61 -14.63
C LYS A 430 -0.37 27.59 -15.02
N GLU A 431 -0.54 28.31 -16.13
CA GLU A 431 0.44 29.28 -16.60
C GLU A 431 0.58 30.45 -15.63
N LYS A 432 -0.53 30.98 -15.09
CA LYS A 432 -0.50 32.05 -14.08
C LYS A 432 0.28 31.60 -12.85
N PHE A 433 -0.01 30.40 -12.34
CA PHE A 433 0.67 29.83 -11.18
C PHE A 433 2.18 29.64 -11.43
N LEU A 434 2.57 29.10 -12.59
CA LEU A 434 3.98 28.92 -12.94
C LEU A 434 4.73 30.23 -13.18
N ARG A 435 4.04 31.29 -13.62
CA ARG A 435 4.65 32.64 -13.71
C ARG A 435 4.89 33.24 -12.34
N ALA A 436 3.92 33.07 -11.42
CA ALA A 436 4.02 33.56 -10.05
C ALA A 436 5.00 32.74 -9.18
N THR A 437 5.36 31.52 -9.61
CA THR A 437 6.29 30.62 -8.89
C THR A 437 7.43 30.17 -9.79
N PRO A 438 8.43 31.05 -10.10
CA PRO A 438 9.54 30.73 -11.02
C PRO A 438 10.41 29.55 -10.56
N SER A 439 10.57 29.35 -9.26
CA SER A 439 11.30 28.21 -8.67
C SER A 439 10.63 26.87 -9.01
N LEU A 440 9.29 26.81 -9.01
CA LEU A 440 8.52 25.63 -9.42
C LEU A 440 8.64 25.38 -10.92
N ARG A 441 8.64 26.42 -11.74
CA ARG A 441 8.85 26.29 -13.19
C ARG A 441 10.22 25.66 -13.47
N ARG A 442 11.28 26.18 -12.87
CA ARG A 442 12.65 25.61 -12.99
C ARG A 442 12.74 24.16 -12.52
N LEU A 443 12.05 23.83 -11.41
CA LEU A 443 12.00 22.45 -10.93
C LEU A 443 11.35 21.52 -11.96
N ARG A 444 10.21 21.92 -12.53
CA ARG A 444 9.54 21.13 -13.58
C ARG A 444 10.43 20.90 -14.80
N GLU A 445 11.04 21.95 -15.31
CA GLU A 445 11.95 21.86 -16.46
C GLU A 445 13.11 20.87 -16.20
N LYS A 446 13.70 20.91 -14.99
CA LYS A 446 14.73 19.94 -14.58
C LYS A 446 14.19 18.51 -14.55
N VAL A 447 13.02 18.30 -13.93
CA VAL A 447 12.40 16.98 -13.81
C VAL A 447 12.00 16.43 -15.17
N ASP A 448 11.44 17.28 -16.04
CA ASP A 448 11.07 16.90 -17.41
C ASP A 448 12.32 16.53 -18.23
N GLY A 449 13.43 17.24 -18.07
CA GLY A 449 14.71 16.91 -18.70
C GLY A 449 15.26 15.54 -18.26
N VAL A 450 15.18 15.23 -16.96
CA VAL A 450 15.64 13.94 -16.41
C VAL A 450 14.67 12.80 -16.75
N SER A 451 13.39 13.08 -16.94
CA SER A 451 12.36 12.06 -17.23
C SER A 451 12.66 11.24 -18.49
N LYS A 452 13.44 11.81 -19.44
CA LYS A 452 13.93 11.11 -20.65
C LYS A 452 14.77 9.88 -20.32
N LYS A 453 15.45 9.85 -19.17
CA LYS A 453 16.21 8.68 -18.69
C LYS A 453 15.31 7.58 -18.11
N ARG A 454 13.98 7.80 -17.97
CA ARG A 454 13.00 6.90 -17.37
C ARG A 454 13.24 6.56 -15.89
N TRP A 455 14.12 7.27 -15.22
CA TRP A 455 14.34 7.19 -13.79
C TRP A 455 14.89 8.50 -13.22
N ILE A 456 14.68 8.73 -11.93
CA ILE A 456 15.18 9.90 -11.19
C ILE A 456 15.81 9.41 -9.88
N ARG A 457 16.81 10.14 -9.38
CA ARG A 457 17.50 9.85 -8.13
C ARG A 457 16.66 10.29 -6.93
N GLY A 458 16.38 9.40 -5.99
CA GLY A 458 15.73 9.68 -4.71
C GLY A 458 16.68 10.34 -3.70
N LEU A 459 16.14 10.74 -2.54
CA LEU A 459 16.90 11.36 -1.44
C LEU A 459 18.01 10.45 -0.89
N ASP A 460 17.74 9.17 -0.81
CA ASP A 460 18.62 8.10 -0.34
C ASP A 460 19.42 7.43 -1.47
N GLN A 461 19.53 8.09 -2.59
CA GLN A 461 20.25 7.64 -3.79
C GLN A 461 19.63 6.47 -4.55
N ARG A 462 18.47 5.93 -4.15
CA ARG A 462 17.75 4.93 -4.96
C ARG A 462 17.38 5.47 -6.35
N ARG A 463 17.22 4.57 -7.30
CA ARG A 463 16.64 4.91 -8.61
C ARG A 463 15.14 4.74 -8.56
N ILE A 464 14.40 5.83 -8.81
CA ILE A 464 12.93 5.84 -8.86
C ILE A 464 12.51 5.82 -10.32
N ILE A 465 11.75 4.79 -10.73
CA ILE A 465 11.33 4.60 -12.11
C ILE A 465 10.22 5.58 -12.48
N ILE A 466 10.36 6.25 -13.63
CA ILE A 466 9.35 7.15 -14.19
C ILE A 466 8.57 6.40 -15.27
N ARG A 467 7.29 6.10 -15.00
CA ARG A 467 6.40 5.43 -15.98
C ARG A 467 5.97 6.37 -17.09
N HIS A 468 5.61 7.61 -16.72
CA HIS A 468 5.11 8.63 -17.64
C HIS A 468 5.77 9.97 -17.33
N PRO A 469 6.22 10.73 -18.33
CA PRO A 469 6.89 12.03 -18.11
C PRO A 469 6.05 12.99 -17.24
N HIS A 470 4.75 13.10 -17.50
CA HIS A 470 3.85 13.98 -16.74
C HIS A 470 3.72 13.61 -15.25
N ALA A 471 4.06 12.38 -14.87
CA ALA A 471 4.06 11.92 -13.48
C ALA A 471 5.41 12.06 -12.77
N ALA A 472 6.44 12.56 -13.46
CA ALA A 472 7.81 12.57 -12.94
C ALA A 472 7.96 13.42 -11.68
N LEU A 473 7.35 14.60 -11.63
CA LEU A 473 7.36 15.45 -10.42
C LEU A 473 6.67 14.75 -9.24
N ASN A 474 5.48 14.20 -9.45
CA ASN A 474 4.77 13.44 -8.42
C ASN A 474 5.61 12.24 -7.92
N THR A 475 6.23 11.52 -8.85
CA THR A 475 7.09 10.36 -8.55
C THR A 475 8.27 10.78 -7.66
N LEU A 476 8.90 11.92 -7.94
CA LEU A 476 9.97 12.48 -7.13
C LEU A 476 9.48 12.83 -5.72
N LEU A 477 8.37 13.57 -5.60
CA LEU A 477 7.85 14.03 -4.31
C LEU A 477 7.37 12.88 -3.43
N GLN A 478 6.64 11.93 -4.00
CA GLN A 478 6.21 10.73 -3.27
C GLN A 478 7.38 9.85 -2.83
N GLY A 479 8.41 9.72 -3.68
CA GLY A 479 9.63 8.99 -3.31
C GLY A 479 10.37 9.66 -2.16
N ALA A 480 10.46 10.99 -2.18
CA ALA A 480 11.05 11.75 -1.09
C ALA A 480 10.27 11.61 0.22
N GLY A 481 8.94 11.76 0.18
CA GLY A 481 8.08 11.56 1.34
C GLY A 481 8.21 10.14 1.93
N SER A 482 8.23 9.13 1.07
CA SER A 482 8.44 7.74 1.50
C SER A 482 9.80 7.54 2.18
N CYS A 483 10.88 8.11 1.64
CA CYS A 483 12.21 8.05 2.23
C CYS A 483 12.25 8.72 3.61
N VAL A 484 11.64 9.92 3.74
CA VAL A 484 11.53 10.65 5.01
C VAL A 484 10.81 9.81 6.07
N MET A 485 9.63 9.25 5.75
CA MET A 485 8.86 8.47 6.71
C MET A 485 9.56 7.18 7.12
N LYS A 486 10.25 6.52 6.22
CA LYS A 486 11.08 5.35 6.54
C LYS A 486 12.25 5.71 7.45
N LYS A 487 12.92 6.83 7.19
CA LYS A 487 13.99 7.34 8.06
C LYS A 487 13.44 7.69 9.44
N ALA A 488 12.29 8.37 9.52
CA ALA A 488 11.61 8.67 10.77
C ALA A 488 11.25 7.41 11.56
N LEU A 489 10.74 6.38 10.87
CA LEU A 489 10.40 5.08 11.46
C LEU A 489 11.63 4.40 12.08
N THR A 490 12.77 4.40 11.39
CA THR A 490 14.02 3.81 11.93
C THR A 490 14.56 4.59 13.13
N LEU A 491 14.48 5.92 13.11
CA LEU A 491 14.88 6.78 14.23
C LEU A 491 13.95 6.58 15.44
N LEU A 492 12.64 6.54 15.21
CA LEU A 492 11.65 6.25 16.24
C LEU A 492 11.93 4.91 16.91
N HIS A 493 12.16 3.86 16.11
CA HIS A 493 12.44 2.52 16.64
C HIS A 493 13.69 2.50 17.52
N LYS A 494 14.79 3.13 17.07
CA LYS A 494 16.04 3.26 17.86
C LYS A 494 15.79 4.01 19.17
N ASN A 495 15.01 5.09 19.14
CA ASN A 495 14.69 5.89 20.33
C ASN A 495 13.78 5.14 21.32
N VAL A 496 12.79 4.40 20.82
CA VAL A 496 11.91 3.54 21.63
C VAL A 496 12.72 2.50 22.42
N ILE A 497 13.66 1.82 21.73
CA ILE A 497 14.55 0.84 22.37
C ILE A 497 15.44 1.53 23.42
N ARG A 498 16.08 2.64 23.07
CA ARG A 498 16.97 3.39 23.98
C ARG A 498 16.27 3.87 25.25
N LYS A 499 15.01 4.30 25.10
CA LYS A 499 14.19 4.78 26.22
C LYS A 499 13.41 3.67 26.92
N GLN A 500 13.52 2.44 26.47
CA GLN A 500 12.81 1.27 27.02
C GLN A 500 11.30 1.46 27.08
N ILE A 501 10.70 2.11 26.06
CA ILE A 501 9.25 2.31 25.99
C ILE A 501 8.62 1.03 25.40
N LYS A 502 7.60 0.50 26.09
CA LYS A 502 6.80 -0.61 25.55
C LYS A 502 5.85 -0.08 24.47
N ALA A 503 6.32 -0.05 23.24
CA ALA A 503 5.59 0.43 22.08
C ALA A 503 5.76 -0.54 20.91
N PHE A 504 4.64 -0.90 20.30
CA PHE A 504 4.57 -1.89 19.24
C PHE A 504 3.94 -1.28 17.98
N PRO A 505 4.61 -1.31 16.81
CA PRO A 505 3.99 -0.87 15.58
C PRO A 505 2.82 -1.81 15.23
N VAL A 506 1.68 -1.26 14.83
CA VAL A 506 0.50 -2.03 14.44
C VAL A 506 0.07 -1.76 13.01
N VAL A 507 0.27 -0.54 12.50
CA VAL A 507 0.10 -0.21 11.08
C VAL A 507 0.91 1.02 10.68
N ASN A 508 1.46 1.00 9.47
CA ASN A 508 2.13 2.14 8.82
C ASN A 508 1.45 2.39 7.47
N VAL A 509 0.77 3.52 7.31
CA VAL A 509 0.02 3.85 6.08
C VAL A 509 0.46 5.23 5.58
N HIS A 510 1.10 5.27 4.43
CA HIS A 510 1.58 6.49 3.77
C HIS A 510 2.52 7.33 4.64
N ASP A 511 2.01 8.38 5.24
CA ASP A 511 2.66 9.36 6.14
C ASP A 511 2.19 9.25 7.59
N GLU A 512 1.49 8.15 7.92
CA GLU A 512 0.90 7.85 9.24
C GLU A 512 1.56 6.62 9.88
N PHE A 513 1.89 6.71 11.17
CA PHE A 513 2.27 5.60 12.04
C PHE A 513 1.20 5.37 13.11
N GLN A 514 0.82 4.12 13.36
CA GLN A 514 -0.02 3.74 14.48
C GLN A 514 0.74 2.73 15.35
N TYR A 515 0.82 3.02 16.64
CA TYR A 515 1.51 2.21 17.63
C TYR A 515 0.63 1.92 18.83
N GLU A 516 0.65 0.67 19.29
CA GLU A 516 0.11 0.27 20.59
C GLU A 516 1.18 0.54 21.65
N VAL A 517 0.94 1.49 22.56
CA VAL A 517 1.90 2.00 23.53
C VAL A 517 1.37 1.84 24.95
N GLU A 518 2.22 1.46 25.92
CA GLU A 518 1.81 1.46 27.33
C GLU A 518 1.23 2.82 27.74
N GLU A 519 0.08 2.82 28.43
CA GLU A 519 -0.73 4.02 28.66
C GLU A 519 0.06 5.13 29.36
N SER A 520 0.88 4.78 30.37
CA SER A 520 1.71 5.73 31.13
C SER A 520 2.75 6.49 30.31
N ARG A 521 3.14 5.96 29.13
CA ARG A 521 4.18 6.52 28.29
C ARG A 521 3.66 7.00 26.91
N ALA A 522 2.32 6.99 26.69
CA ALA A 522 1.71 7.31 25.40
C ALA A 522 2.04 8.74 24.92
N GLU A 523 1.94 9.73 25.81
CA GLU A 523 2.27 11.14 25.51
C GLU A 523 3.76 11.34 25.21
N GLU A 524 4.64 10.69 25.96
CA GLU A 524 6.09 10.73 25.71
C GLU A 524 6.41 10.11 24.35
N PHE A 525 5.80 8.98 24.03
CA PHE A 525 5.97 8.33 22.74
C PHE A 525 5.50 9.23 21.59
N GLY A 526 4.34 9.89 21.72
CA GLY A 526 3.81 10.79 20.69
C GLY A 526 4.79 11.93 20.39
N LYS A 527 5.33 12.58 21.41
CA LYS A 527 6.37 13.63 21.27
C LYS A 527 7.64 13.09 20.61
N LEU A 528 8.07 11.89 21.01
CA LEU A 528 9.25 11.23 20.46
C LEU A 528 9.08 10.89 18.97
N ALA A 529 7.88 10.49 18.58
CA ALA A 529 7.57 10.14 17.19
C ALA A 529 7.56 11.38 16.28
N VAL A 530 6.96 12.48 16.72
CA VAL A 530 7.04 13.78 16.03
C VAL A 530 8.49 14.23 15.91
N GLN A 531 9.27 14.16 17.01
CA GLN A 531 10.68 14.50 16.99
C GLN A 531 11.47 13.65 15.99
N SER A 532 11.13 12.37 15.85
CA SER A 532 11.78 11.47 14.89
C SER A 532 11.50 11.87 13.42
N ILE A 533 10.33 12.45 13.11
CA ILE A 533 10.04 13.04 11.79
C ILE A 533 10.91 14.28 11.55
N ILE A 534 11.01 15.16 12.54
CA ILE A 534 11.84 16.36 12.46
C ILE A 534 13.32 15.99 12.25
N ASP A 535 13.80 15.02 13.01
CA ASP A 535 15.21 14.58 12.96
C ASP A 535 15.52 13.83 11.65
N ALA A 536 14.56 13.10 11.10
CA ALA A 536 14.69 12.51 9.76
C ALA A 536 14.91 13.59 8.69
N GLY A 537 14.16 14.70 8.78
CA GLY A 537 14.35 15.85 7.89
C GLY A 537 15.75 16.45 7.99
N LYS A 538 16.26 16.62 9.22
CA LYS A 538 17.62 17.12 9.45
C LYS A 538 18.68 16.19 8.88
N GLN A 539 18.59 14.86 9.16
CA GLN A 539 19.56 13.87 8.67
C GLN A 539 19.55 13.72 7.15
N LEU A 540 18.40 13.93 6.51
CA LEU A 540 18.27 13.92 5.05
C LEU A 540 18.53 15.30 4.41
N ASN A 541 18.97 16.29 5.18
CA ASN A 541 19.24 17.65 4.74
C ASN A 541 18.04 18.29 4.00
N ILE A 542 16.82 18.05 4.51
CA ILE A 542 15.61 18.65 3.94
C ILE A 542 15.59 20.14 4.24
N ARG A 543 15.48 20.98 3.21
CA ARG A 543 15.52 22.45 3.33
C ARG A 543 14.28 23.03 4.00
N CYS A 544 13.13 22.42 3.79
CA CYS A 544 11.89 22.82 4.45
C CYS A 544 11.77 22.04 5.78
N PRO A 545 11.75 22.70 6.96
CA PRO A 545 11.60 22.01 8.22
C PRO A 545 10.41 21.06 8.23
N LEU A 546 10.60 19.84 8.69
CA LEU A 546 9.53 18.87 8.85
C LEU A 546 8.83 19.05 10.19
N ASP A 547 7.59 18.61 10.26
CA ASP A 547 6.76 18.64 11.45
C ASP A 547 5.76 17.48 11.42
N GLY A 548 5.14 17.19 12.54
CA GLY A 548 4.13 16.15 12.68
C GLY A 548 3.13 16.46 13.78
N LYS A 549 2.07 15.68 13.82
CA LYS A 549 1.06 15.71 14.88
C LYS A 549 0.84 14.31 15.39
N TYR A 550 0.49 14.19 16.67
CA TYR A 550 0.07 12.91 17.22
C TYR A 550 -1.26 13.05 17.97
N LYS A 551 -1.97 11.94 18.07
CA LYS A 551 -3.16 11.79 18.90
C LYS A 551 -3.06 10.50 19.68
N VAL A 552 -3.60 10.52 20.90
CA VAL A 552 -3.69 9.36 21.77
C VAL A 552 -5.16 8.96 21.91
N GLY A 553 -5.46 7.70 21.73
CA GLY A 553 -6.83 7.18 21.80
C GLY A 553 -6.90 5.71 22.15
N SER A 554 -8.09 5.15 22.13
CA SER A 554 -8.36 3.74 22.40
C SER A 554 -8.55 2.93 21.10
N ASN A 555 -8.77 3.58 19.99
CA ASN A 555 -8.99 2.99 18.68
C ASN A 555 -8.49 3.89 17.54
N TRP A 556 -8.43 3.36 16.33
CA TRP A 556 -7.90 4.09 15.16
C TRP A 556 -8.78 5.27 14.70
N ALA A 557 -10.08 5.29 15.05
CA ALA A 557 -10.92 6.44 14.72
C ALA A 557 -10.59 7.68 15.56
N GLU A 558 -10.08 7.50 16.78
CA GLU A 558 -9.69 8.58 17.70
C GLU A 558 -8.30 9.15 17.35
N THR A 559 -7.44 8.37 16.73
CA THR A 559 -6.04 8.72 16.49
C THR A 559 -5.74 9.22 15.08
N HIS A 560 -6.78 9.41 14.26
CA HIS A 560 -6.63 9.89 12.88
C HIS A 560 -7.28 11.26 12.64
#